data_78b20738017ee46097c412539a54e65e
#
_entry.id   78b20738017ee46097c412539a54e65e
#
_cell.length_a   1.000
_cell.length_b   1.000
_cell.length_c   1.000
_cell.angle_alpha   90.00
_cell.angle_beta   90.00
_cell.angle_gamma   90.00
#
_symmetry.space_group_name_H-M   'P 1'
#
loop_
_entity.id
_entity.type
_entity.pdbx_description
1 polymer ?
#
loop_
_entity_poly.entity_id
_entity_poly.type
_entity_poly.pdbx_seq_one_letter_code
_entity_poly.pdbx_strand_id
1 'polypeptide(L)'
;MASVSGAANALWMTEWLAAAMDLRPGMRVLDLGCGRASSSIFLRREFGVQVWATDLWFSASENILRIRDAGVEDGVFPIHADARSLPFAAEFFDAIVCIASFSYYGSDDLYLSYLARFVKPDGPVGIAGEGLVREIEGPVPEHLREWWTQDVWCLHSASWWRRHWERTGIMNI
;
A
#
# COMPACT_ATOMS: atom_id res chain seq x y z
N MET A 1 -1.30 1.60 21.75
CA MET A 1 -0.78 1.85 20.38
C MET A 1 -0.36 0.59 19.63
N ALA A 2 0.02 -0.50 20.30
CA ALA A 2 0.45 -1.76 19.64
C ALA A 2 -0.64 -2.55 18.89
N SER A 3 -1.90 -2.11 18.87
CA SER A 3 -3.02 -2.80 18.21
C SER A 3 -3.37 -2.24 16.83
N VAL A 4 -2.56 -1.32 16.28
CA VAL A 4 -2.97 -0.51 15.11
C VAL A 4 -2.51 -1.10 13.78
N SER A 5 -1.40 -1.82 13.74
CA SER A 5 -1.00 -2.60 12.55
C SER A 5 -0.12 -3.78 12.98
N GLY A 6 -0.17 -4.87 12.26
CA GLY A 6 0.73 -6.01 12.46
C GLY A 6 2.13 -5.81 11.86
N ALA A 7 2.38 -4.66 11.24
CA ALA A 7 3.62 -4.29 10.57
C ALA A 7 4.42 -3.26 11.38
N ALA A 8 5.67 -3.02 10.99
CA ALA A 8 6.47 -1.89 11.47
C ALA A 8 5.66 -0.60 11.32
N ASN A 9 5.89 0.38 12.17
CA ASN A 9 5.02 1.56 12.35
C ASN A 9 4.46 2.15 11.04
N ALA A 10 3.24 1.72 10.65
CA ALA A 10 2.61 2.10 9.40
C ALA A 10 2.45 3.63 9.24
N LEU A 11 2.26 4.37 10.34
CA LEU A 11 2.13 5.82 10.29
C LEU A 11 3.46 6.50 9.91
N TRP A 12 4.59 6.04 10.44
CA TRP A 12 5.90 6.57 10.05
C TRP A 12 6.22 6.26 8.59
N MET A 13 5.91 5.04 8.13
CA MET A 13 6.08 4.71 6.71
C MET A 13 5.19 5.56 5.81
N THR A 14 3.94 5.83 6.24
CA THR A 14 3.02 6.69 5.50
C THR A 14 3.54 8.13 5.43
N GLU A 15 3.97 8.70 6.55
CA GLU A 15 4.54 10.06 6.61
C GLU A 15 5.76 10.19 5.71
N TRP A 16 6.71 9.26 5.84
CA TRP A 16 7.93 9.26 5.05
C TRP A 16 7.66 9.10 3.56
N LEU A 17 6.78 8.19 3.16
CA LEU A 17 6.40 7.99 1.76
C LEU A 17 5.66 9.20 1.19
N ALA A 18 4.68 9.71 1.91
CA ALA A 18 3.84 10.83 1.48
C ALA A 18 4.65 12.13 1.28
N ALA A 19 5.72 12.32 2.05
CA ALA A 19 6.64 13.45 1.88
C ALA A 19 7.32 13.49 0.50
N ALA A 20 7.41 12.35 -0.20
CA ALA A 20 7.99 12.24 -1.54
C ALA A 20 6.93 12.29 -2.66
N MET A 21 5.63 12.37 -2.35
CA MET A 21 4.57 12.13 -3.33
C MET A 21 3.81 13.38 -3.80
N ASP A 22 4.20 14.59 -3.44
CA ASP A 22 3.51 15.86 -3.82
C ASP A 22 1.96 15.76 -3.74
N LEU A 23 1.45 15.19 -2.64
CA LEU A 23 0.02 15.06 -2.40
C LEU A 23 -0.61 16.43 -2.10
N ARG A 24 -1.75 16.73 -2.73
CA ARG A 24 -2.42 18.03 -2.62
C ARG A 24 -3.87 17.87 -2.19
N PRO A 25 -4.46 18.84 -1.48
CA PRO A 25 -5.85 18.81 -1.09
C PRO A 25 -6.79 18.53 -2.26
N GLY A 26 -7.76 17.64 -2.03
CA GLY A 26 -8.76 17.25 -3.03
C GLY A 26 -8.33 16.17 -4.01
N MET A 27 -7.05 15.76 -4.06
CA MET A 27 -6.62 14.60 -4.85
C MET A 27 -7.34 13.34 -4.40
N ARG A 28 -7.68 12.47 -5.35
CA ARG A 28 -8.21 11.13 -5.11
C ARG A 28 -7.05 10.15 -4.96
N VAL A 29 -6.92 9.57 -3.78
CA VAL A 29 -5.85 8.65 -3.42
C VAL A 29 -6.43 7.26 -3.13
N LEU A 30 -5.90 6.24 -3.77
CA LEU A 30 -6.11 4.86 -3.36
C LEU A 30 -5.11 4.50 -2.26
N ASP A 31 -5.59 4.14 -1.08
CA ASP A 31 -4.79 3.50 -0.04
C ASP A 31 -5.03 1.98 -0.12
N LEU A 32 -4.09 1.28 -0.77
CA LEU A 32 -4.22 -0.12 -1.14
C LEU A 32 -3.63 -1.04 -0.06
N GLY A 33 -4.49 -1.84 0.55
CA GLY A 33 -4.15 -2.64 1.73
C GLY A 33 -4.04 -1.77 2.98
N CYS A 34 -5.04 -0.92 3.20
CA CYS A 34 -5.07 0.08 4.27
C CYS A 34 -5.15 -0.50 5.69
N GLY A 35 -5.37 -1.81 5.83
CA GLY A 35 -5.58 -2.46 7.11
C GLY A 35 -6.71 -1.81 7.90
N ARG A 36 -6.39 -1.26 9.06
CA ARG A 36 -7.35 -0.56 9.93
C ARG A 36 -7.53 0.92 9.60
N ALA A 37 -7.22 1.33 8.38
CA ALA A 37 -7.37 2.69 7.84
C ALA A 37 -6.53 3.77 8.57
N SER A 38 -5.47 3.40 9.28
CA SER A 38 -4.62 4.37 9.99
C SER A 38 -3.88 5.30 9.02
N SER A 39 -3.31 4.75 7.93
CA SER A 39 -2.71 5.48 6.82
C SER A 39 -3.71 6.40 6.14
N SER A 40 -4.90 5.89 5.85
CA SER A 40 -5.98 6.64 5.21
C SER A 40 -6.41 7.87 6.04
N ILE A 41 -6.60 7.68 7.35
CA ILE A 41 -6.96 8.76 8.28
C ILE A 41 -5.84 9.81 8.33
N PHE A 42 -4.58 9.37 8.40
CA PHE A 42 -3.41 10.25 8.38
C PHE A 42 -3.35 11.08 7.09
N LEU A 43 -3.43 10.41 5.93
CA LEU A 43 -3.41 11.07 4.62
C LEU A 43 -4.50 12.14 4.49
N ARG A 44 -5.71 11.85 4.93
CA ARG A 44 -6.82 12.82 4.93
C ARG A 44 -6.53 14.03 5.81
N ARG A 45 -6.02 13.81 7.03
CA ARG A 45 -5.77 14.89 7.99
C ARG A 45 -4.62 15.79 7.60
N GLU A 46 -3.51 15.19 7.18
CA GLU A 46 -2.28 15.95 6.90
C GLU A 46 -2.27 16.59 5.51
N PHE A 47 -2.84 15.91 4.50
CA PHE A 47 -2.77 16.38 3.11
C PHE A 47 -4.12 16.84 2.54
N GLY A 48 -5.23 16.67 3.24
CA GLY A 48 -6.55 17.08 2.76
C GLY A 48 -7.05 16.29 1.54
N VAL A 49 -6.45 15.15 1.24
CA VAL A 49 -6.81 14.27 0.11
C VAL A 49 -8.11 13.52 0.39
N GLN A 50 -8.78 13.06 -0.67
CA GLN A 50 -9.86 12.08 -0.58
C GLN A 50 -9.26 10.68 -0.70
N VAL A 51 -9.57 9.77 0.23
CA VAL A 51 -8.91 8.47 0.32
C VAL A 51 -9.92 7.33 0.17
N TRP A 52 -9.68 6.44 -0.78
CA TRP A 52 -10.35 5.13 -0.89
C TRP A 52 -9.53 4.10 -0.12
N ALA A 53 -9.95 3.87 1.11
CA ALA A 53 -9.31 2.96 2.07
C ALA A 53 -9.70 1.52 1.75
N THR A 54 -8.90 0.85 0.92
CA THR A 54 -9.23 -0.47 0.36
C THR A 54 -8.46 -1.57 1.07
N ASP A 55 -9.18 -2.59 1.56
CA ASP A 55 -8.58 -3.74 2.24
C ASP A 55 -9.39 -5.02 2.00
N LEU A 56 -8.72 -6.18 2.04
CA LEU A 56 -9.35 -7.50 1.93
C LEU A 56 -9.64 -8.10 3.32
N TRP A 57 -8.78 -7.90 4.30
CA TRP A 57 -8.86 -8.53 5.61
C TRP A 57 -9.74 -7.77 6.59
N PHE A 58 -9.78 -6.43 6.47
CA PHE A 58 -10.63 -5.57 7.28
C PHE A 58 -11.83 -5.09 6.47
N SER A 59 -13.02 -5.37 6.98
CA SER A 59 -14.26 -4.99 6.30
C SER A 59 -14.46 -3.47 6.28
N ALA A 60 -15.19 -2.99 5.27
CA ALA A 60 -15.60 -1.60 5.20
C ALA A 60 -16.43 -1.19 6.43
N SER A 61 -17.24 -2.12 6.99
CA SER A 61 -18.05 -1.89 8.18
C SER A 61 -17.23 -1.69 9.46
N GLU A 62 -16.06 -2.31 9.56
CA GLU A 62 -15.14 -2.09 10.68
C GLU A 62 -14.39 -0.77 10.52
N ASN A 63 -13.93 -0.48 9.30
CA ASN A 63 -13.15 0.72 9.03
C ASN A 63 -14.00 2.00 9.11
N ILE A 64 -15.28 1.98 8.70
CA ILE A 64 -16.14 3.16 8.82
C ILE A 64 -16.30 3.64 10.27
N LEU A 65 -16.30 2.73 11.24
CA LEU A 65 -16.36 3.11 12.65
C LEU A 65 -15.12 3.89 13.08
N ARG A 66 -13.92 3.43 12.70
CA ARG A 66 -12.64 4.11 12.99
C ARG A 66 -12.53 5.46 12.30
N ILE A 67 -13.01 5.53 11.05
CA ILE A 67 -13.02 6.76 10.25
C ILE A 67 -13.95 7.80 10.88
N ARG A 68 -15.12 7.41 11.36
CA ARG A 68 -16.07 8.27 12.09
C ARG A 68 -15.50 8.73 13.42
N ASP A 69 -14.91 7.83 14.20
CA ASP A 69 -14.25 8.19 15.46
C ASP A 69 -13.10 9.20 15.24
N ALA A 70 -12.50 9.17 14.07
CA ALA A 70 -11.49 10.14 13.66
C ALA A 70 -12.08 11.44 13.09
N GLY A 71 -13.39 11.52 12.79
CA GLY A 71 -14.05 12.71 12.23
C GLY A 71 -13.61 13.04 10.81
N VAL A 72 -13.38 12.02 9.97
CA VAL A 72 -12.89 12.19 8.58
C VAL A 72 -13.73 11.44 7.54
N GLU A 73 -14.95 11.06 7.89
CA GLU A 73 -15.88 10.33 7.02
C GLU A 73 -16.31 11.10 5.77
N ASP A 74 -16.09 12.40 5.75
CA ASP A 74 -16.33 13.27 4.60
C ASP A 74 -15.28 13.11 3.48
N GLY A 75 -14.15 12.45 3.78
CA GLY A 75 -13.03 12.33 2.85
C GLY A 75 -12.30 10.99 2.88
N VAL A 76 -12.76 10.00 3.68
CA VAL A 76 -12.19 8.64 3.70
C VAL A 76 -13.31 7.62 3.48
N PHE A 77 -13.20 6.86 2.40
CA PHE A 77 -14.21 5.93 1.92
C PHE A 77 -13.69 4.49 2.04
N PRO A 78 -14.16 3.71 3.03
CA PRO A 78 -13.70 2.34 3.20
C PRO A 78 -14.31 1.41 2.13
N ILE A 79 -13.46 0.62 1.51
CA ILE A 79 -13.82 -0.35 0.47
C ILE A 79 -13.32 -1.74 0.88
N HIS A 80 -14.18 -2.74 0.86
CA HIS A 80 -13.78 -4.13 1.07
C HIS A 80 -13.57 -4.79 -0.28
N ALA A 81 -12.31 -4.98 -0.69
CA ALA A 81 -11.98 -5.58 -1.98
C ALA A 81 -10.60 -6.25 -1.97
N ASP A 82 -10.44 -7.25 -2.84
CA ASP A 82 -9.14 -7.82 -3.17
C ASP A 82 -8.35 -6.85 -4.05
N ALA A 83 -7.07 -6.65 -3.74
CA ALA A 83 -6.14 -5.86 -4.53
C ALA A 83 -6.02 -6.35 -6.00
N ARG A 84 -6.33 -7.62 -6.25
CA ARG A 84 -6.33 -8.24 -7.58
C ARG A 84 -7.64 -8.05 -8.36
N SER A 85 -8.67 -7.48 -7.71
CA SER A 85 -9.99 -7.27 -8.32
C SER A 85 -10.62 -5.98 -7.81
N LEU A 86 -10.00 -4.86 -8.14
CA LEU A 86 -10.40 -3.53 -7.67
C LEU A 86 -11.65 -3.02 -8.41
N PRO A 87 -12.67 -2.53 -7.69
CA PRO A 87 -13.94 -2.09 -8.28
C PRO A 87 -13.93 -0.63 -8.73
N PHE A 88 -12.84 -0.20 -9.38
CA PHE A 88 -12.68 1.20 -9.79
C PHE A 88 -12.59 1.34 -11.31
N ALA A 89 -12.95 2.52 -11.80
CA ALA A 89 -12.74 2.90 -13.19
C ALA A 89 -11.24 3.12 -13.48
N ALA A 90 -10.83 2.97 -14.72
CA ALA A 90 -9.50 3.35 -15.16
C ALA A 90 -9.27 4.86 -14.92
N GLU A 91 -8.02 5.21 -14.63
CA GLU A 91 -7.56 6.60 -14.40
C GLU A 91 -8.38 7.37 -13.35
N PHE A 92 -8.94 6.63 -12.36
CA PHE A 92 -9.78 7.26 -11.34
C PHE A 92 -8.96 8.01 -10.29
N PHE A 93 -7.77 7.53 -9.95
CA PHE A 93 -6.94 8.06 -8.86
C PHE A 93 -5.87 9.03 -9.37
N ASP A 94 -5.63 10.08 -8.60
CA ASP A 94 -4.51 10.99 -8.80
C ASP A 94 -3.19 10.39 -8.28
N ALA A 95 -3.26 9.53 -7.26
CA ALA A 95 -2.13 8.81 -6.69
C ALA A 95 -2.57 7.48 -6.07
N ILE A 96 -1.63 6.54 -5.95
CA ILE A 96 -1.81 5.28 -5.22
C ILE A 96 -0.76 5.21 -4.11
N VAL A 97 -1.18 4.86 -2.90
CA VAL A 97 -0.33 4.60 -1.74
C VAL A 97 -0.54 3.16 -1.32
N CYS A 98 0.55 2.45 -1.01
CA CYS A 98 0.51 1.10 -0.50
C CYS A 98 1.53 0.93 0.63
N ILE A 99 1.03 0.68 1.85
CA ILE A 99 1.87 0.58 3.05
C ILE A 99 1.81 -0.86 3.58
N ALA A 100 2.97 -1.54 3.61
CA ALA A 100 3.18 -2.87 4.20
C ALA A 100 2.21 -3.96 3.69
N SER A 101 1.75 -3.87 2.45
CA SER A 101 0.85 -4.88 1.87
C SER A 101 1.25 -5.33 0.45
N PHE A 102 2.04 -4.53 -0.27
CA PHE A 102 2.35 -4.78 -1.69
C PHE A 102 3.03 -6.13 -1.95
N SER A 103 3.86 -6.59 -1.02
CA SER A 103 4.57 -7.87 -1.13
C SER A 103 3.64 -9.08 -1.34
N TYR A 104 2.42 -9.04 -0.80
CA TYR A 104 1.47 -10.16 -0.89
C TYR A 104 0.90 -10.41 -2.29
N TYR A 105 1.01 -9.44 -3.19
CA TYR A 105 0.41 -9.53 -4.53
C TYR A 105 1.25 -8.90 -5.64
N GLY A 106 2.17 -8.02 -5.31
CA GLY A 106 2.94 -7.22 -6.27
C GLY A 106 4.06 -7.96 -7.00
N SER A 107 4.42 -9.18 -6.56
CA SER A 107 5.43 -10.02 -7.21
C SER A 107 4.92 -10.72 -8.49
N ASP A 108 3.62 -10.69 -8.77
CA ASP A 108 3.07 -11.13 -10.04
C ASP A 108 3.52 -10.21 -11.17
N ASP A 109 4.03 -10.79 -12.26
CA ASP A 109 4.59 -10.05 -13.40
C ASP A 109 3.60 -9.09 -14.08
N LEU A 110 2.31 -9.38 -13.99
CA LEU A 110 1.26 -8.57 -14.60
C LEU A 110 0.61 -7.59 -13.64
N TYR A 111 0.93 -7.68 -12.34
CA TYR A 111 0.24 -6.88 -11.34
C TYR A 111 0.49 -5.38 -11.50
N LEU A 112 1.71 -4.96 -11.79
CA LEU A 112 2.01 -3.53 -12.00
C LEU A 112 1.21 -2.96 -13.18
N SER A 113 1.09 -3.72 -14.29
CA SER A 113 0.28 -3.35 -15.45
C SER A 113 -1.20 -3.21 -15.09
N TYR A 114 -1.69 -4.10 -14.24
CA TYR A 114 -3.06 -4.05 -13.75
C TYR A 114 -3.29 -2.82 -12.85
N LEU A 115 -2.40 -2.58 -11.89
CA LEU A 115 -2.51 -1.47 -10.94
C LEU A 115 -2.41 -0.11 -11.63
N ALA A 116 -1.49 0.03 -12.59
CA ALA A 116 -1.28 1.27 -13.33
C ALA A 116 -2.54 1.76 -14.08
N ARG A 117 -3.49 0.88 -14.38
CA ARG A 117 -4.75 1.26 -15.02
C ARG A 117 -5.62 2.18 -14.19
N PHE A 118 -5.49 2.15 -12.88
CA PHE A 118 -6.36 2.90 -11.96
C PHE A 118 -5.82 4.28 -11.61
N VAL A 119 -4.54 4.53 -11.83
CA VAL A 119 -3.92 5.84 -11.64
C VAL A 119 -3.94 6.61 -12.95
N LYS A 120 -4.12 7.92 -12.86
CA LYS A 120 -4.04 8.81 -14.04
C LYS A 120 -2.64 8.79 -14.66
N PRO A 121 -2.51 9.14 -15.94
CA PRO A 121 -1.19 9.38 -16.52
C PRO A 121 -0.36 10.32 -15.64
N ASP A 122 0.92 10.00 -15.45
CA ASP A 122 1.87 10.72 -14.59
C ASP A 122 1.53 10.74 -13.08
N GLY A 123 0.47 10.05 -12.66
CA GLY A 123 0.12 9.92 -11.24
C GLY A 123 1.11 9.02 -10.49
N PRO A 124 1.61 9.44 -9.31
CA PRO A 124 2.58 8.65 -8.56
C PRO A 124 1.95 7.40 -7.92
N VAL A 125 2.75 6.33 -7.89
CA VAL A 125 2.46 5.12 -7.12
C VAL A 125 3.54 4.97 -6.05
N GLY A 126 3.18 5.21 -4.80
CA GLY A 126 4.08 5.10 -3.65
C GLY A 126 3.90 3.77 -2.94
N ILE A 127 5.01 3.06 -2.72
CA ILE A 127 5.02 1.76 -2.04
C ILE A 127 6.08 1.81 -0.94
N ALA A 128 5.68 1.50 0.30
CA ALA A 128 6.59 1.36 1.43
C ALA A 128 6.22 0.11 2.24
N GLY A 129 7.21 -0.61 2.71
CA GLY A 129 7.01 -1.82 3.51
C GLY A 129 8.30 -2.46 3.96
N GLU A 130 8.16 -3.55 4.65
CA GLU A 130 9.26 -4.40 5.07
C GLU A 130 9.86 -5.12 3.86
N GLY A 131 11.16 -5.38 3.91
CA GLY A 131 11.86 -6.11 2.87
C GLY A 131 13.16 -6.73 3.37
N LEU A 132 13.78 -7.51 2.50
CA LEU A 132 15.09 -8.08 2.75
C LEU A 132 16.19 -7.04 2.43
N VAL A 133 17.26 -7.04 3.20
CA VAL A 133 18.47 -6.26 2.87
C VAL A 133 19.10 -6.79 1.57
N ARG A 134 19.03 -8.11 1.37
CA ARG A 134 19.48 -8.83 0.17
C ARG A 134 18.69 -10.12 0.00
N GLU A 135 18.57 -10.60 -1.23
CA GLU A 135 17.92 -11.89 -1.50
C GLU A 135 18.65 -13.04 -0.79
N ILE A 136 17.86 -14.06 -0.39
CA ILE A 136 18.39 -15.30 0.16
C ILE A 136 18.75 -16.21 -1.01
N GLU A 137 20.05 -16.36 -1.26
CA GLU A 137 20.58 -17.28 -2.25
C GLU A 137 20.89 -18.62 -1.57
N GLY A 138 20.15 -19.66 -1.90
CA GLY A 138 20.31 -20.99 -1.32
C GLY A 138 19.43 -21.25 -0.09
N PRO A 139 19.84 -22.13 0.83
CA PRO A 139 19.02 -22.47 2.00
C PRO A 139 18.89 -21.29 2.97
N VAL A 140 17.71 -21.19 3.59
CA VAL A 140 17.44 -20.17 4.61
C VAL A 140 18.47 -20.25 5.74
N PRO A 141 19.14 -19.12 6.08
CA PRO A 141 20.10 -19.06 7.18
C PRO A 141 19.49 -19.56 8.50
N GLU A 142 20.28 -20.27 9.32
CA GLU A 142 19.77 -20.92 10.52
C GLU A 142 19.06 -19.95 11.48
N HIS A 143 19.62 -18.75 11.67
CA HIS A 143 19.05 -17.71 12.56
C HIS A 143 17.73 -17.11 12.05
N LEU A 144 17.34 -17.36 10.78
CA LEU A 144 16.07 -16.90 10.19
C LEU A 144 15.02 -18.00 10.12
N ARG A 145 15.36 -19.28 10.34
CA ARG A 145 14.45 -20.40 10.09
C ARG A 145 13.15 -20.31 10.88
N GLU A 146 13.20 -19.88 12.13
CA GLU A 146 12.01 -19.73 12.98
C GLU A 146 11.07 -18.60 12.49
N TRP A 147 11.62 -17.60 11.81
CA TRP A 147 10.89 -16.46 11.28
C TRP A 147 10.48 -16.63 9.82
N TRP A 148 11.07 -17.58 9.11
CA TRP A 148 10.86 -17.82 7.69
C TRP A 148 9.59 -18.65 7.44
N THR A 149 8.44 -18.05 7.80
CA THR A 149 7.10 -18.64 7.61
C THR A 149 6.52 -18.21 6.27
N GLN A 150 5.40 -18.81 5.89
CA GLN A 150 4.70 -18.50 4.64
C GLN A 150 4.39 -17.00 4.48
N ASP A 151 4.13 -16.31 5.56
CA ASP A 151 3.77 -14.88 5.55
C ASP A 151 4.93 -13.96 5.12
N VAL A 152 6.17 -14.43 5.22
CA VAL A 152 7.36 -13.65 4.84
C VAL A 152 8.04 -14.13 3.55
N TRP A 153 7.55 -15.18 2.91
CA TRP A 153 8.14 -15.68 1.65
C TRP A 153 7.99 -14.68 0.49
N CYS A 154 7.04 -13.78 0.59
CA CYS A 154 6.82 -12.71 -0.38
C CYS A 154 7.75 -11.49 -0.21
N LEU A 155 8.62 -11.49 0.81
CA LEU A 155 9.54 -10.38 1.04
C LEU A 155 10.75 -10.48 0.11
N HIS A 156 11.04 -9.39 -0.56
CA HIS A 156 12.17 -9.22 -1.44
C HIS A 156 12.99 -7.99 -1.07
N SER A 157 14.21 -7.91 -1.60
CA SER A 157 15.06 -6.73 -1.42
C SER A 157 14.61 -5.56 -2.31
N ALA A 158 14.99 -4.34 -1.93
CA ALA A 158 14.72 -3.15 -2.74
C ALA A 158 15.31 -3.27 -4.16
N SER A 159 16.49 -3.91 -4.31
CA SER A 159 17.10 -4.14 -5.62
C SER A 159 16.34 -5.16 -6.47
N TRP A 160 15.68 -6.14 -5.85
CA TRP A 160 14.81 -7.07 -6.54
C TRP A 160 13.55 -6.35 -7.06
N TRP A 161 12.86 -5.59 -6.19
CA TRP A 161 11.68 -4.81 -6.57
C TRP A 161 11.98 -3.83 -7.69
N ARG A 162 13.09 -3.09 -7.60
CA ARG A 162 13.51 -2.18 -8.66
C ARG A 162 13.63 -2.91 -10.01
N ARG A 163 14.38 -4.01 -10.09
CA ARG A 163 14.52 -4.79 -11.34
C ARG A 163 13.19 -5.35 -11.83
N HIS A 164 12.34 -5.79 -10.90
CA HIS A 164 11.02 -6.35 -11.22
C HIS A 164 10.14 -5.30 -11.91
N TRP A 165 10.17 -4.07 -11.45
CA TRP A 165 9.36 -3.00 -12.03
C TRP A 165 9.99 -2.37 -13.27
N GLU A 166 11.29 -2.08 -13.27
CA GLU A 166 12.03 -1.47 -14.40
C GLU A 166 11.86 -2.28 -15.69
N ARG A 167 11.89 -3.63 -15.62
CA ARG A 167 11.73 -4.49 -16.80
C ARG A 167 10.35 -4.36 -17.48
N THR A 168 9.35 -3.81 -16.80
CA THR A 168 8.01 -3.62 -17.38
C THR A 168 7.96 -2.39 -18.30
N GLY A 169 8.81 -1.39 -18.08
CA GLY A 169 8.78 -0.12 -18.79
C GLY A 169 7.51 0.72 -18.56
N ILE A 170 6.68 0.36 -17.58
CA ILE A 170 5.37 1.00 -17.35
C ILE A 170 5.52 2.29 -16.56
N MET A 171 6.46 2.33 -15.61
CA MET A 171 6.69 3.46 -14.71
C MET A 171 8.18 3.81 -14.63
N ASN A 172 8.46 5.07 -14.39
CA ASN A 172 9.80 5.52 -13.98
C ASN A 172 9.96 5.21 -12.49
N ILE A 173 11.05 4.51 -12.11
CA ILE A 173 11.31 4.04 -10.74
C ILE A 173 12.41 4.90 -10.10
#